data_86185aaa494104e9e0adc7c7d065f82c
#
_entry.id   86185aaa494104e9e0adc7c7d065f82c
#
_cell.length_a   1.000
_cell.length_b   1.000
_cell.length_c   1.000
_cell.angle_alpha   90.00
_cell.angle_beta   90.00
_cell.angle_gamma   90.00
#
_symmetry.space_group_name_H-M   'P 1'
#
loop_
_entity.id
_entity.type
_entity.pdbx_description
1 polymer ?
#
loop_
_entity_poly.entity_id
_entity_poly.type
_entity_poly.pdbx_seq_one_letter_code
_entity_poly.pdbx_strand_id
1 'polypeptide(L)'
;MSSVAVNPLRVVAGHRTLGTRWSAAVLTAAVLSLVAGWIHFVYVSSHWDYWWAYGAFFLGSGLFQALTAPALLRWPNKWTALVAIAGNLGIIGMYVMSRAHGIPMGPHEGIIEKATPIDLSCTAAEIVLVAVLLGMVGKTNRRWILNLLLVSGLALWALRFTNTLA
;
A
#
# COMPACT_ATOMS: atom_id res chain seq x y z
N MET A 1 -52.39 18.85 -40.26
CA MET A 1 -52.15 19.21 -38.86
C MET A 1 -51.83 17.90 -38.09
N SER A 2 -50.57 17.57 -37.92
CA SER A 2 -50.12 16.38 -37.20
C SER A 2 -49.78 16.75 -35.77
N SER A 3 -50.54 16.26 -34.82
CA SER A 3 -50.28 16.43 -33.38
C SER A 3 -49.17 15.48 -32.96
N VAL A 4 -48.03 16.01 -32.53
CA VAL A 4 -46.95 15.24 -31.91
C VAL A 4 -47.36 14.93 -30.48
N ALA A 5 -47.66 13.66 -30.21
CA ALA A 5 -47.90 13.17 -28.85
C ALA A 5 -46.59 13.14 -28.05
N VAL A 6 -46.46 14.05 -27.12
CA VAL A 6 -45.36 14.08 -26.16
C VAL A 6 -45.62 13.00 -25.10
N ASN A 7 -44.76 11.99 -25.05
CA ASN A 7 -44.83 10.91 -24.08
C ASN A 7 -44.37 11.41 -22.69
N PRO A 8 -45.22 11.49 -21.65
CA PRO A 8 -44.90 12.05 -20.34
C PRO A 8 -44.10 11.10 -19.43
N LEU A 9 -43.72 9.90 -19.90
CA LEU A 9 -43.07 8.89 -19.03
C LEU A 9 -41.54 8.91 -19.07
N ARG A 10 -40.91 9.95 -19.64
CA ARG A 10 -39.43 10.02 -19.76
C ARG A 10 -38.73 10.95 -18.75
N VAL A 11 -39.39 11.38 -17.68
CA VAL A 11 -38.80 12.33 -16.71
C VAL A 11 -38.75 11.73 -15.28
N VAL A 12 -38.51 10.45 -15.14
CA VAL A 12 -38.15 9.87 -13.82
C VAL A 12 -37.01 8.88 -14.01
N ALA A 13 -35.86 9.35 -14.39
CA ALA A 13 -34.65 8.55 -14.28
C ALA A 13 -33.49 9.46 -13.90
N GLY A 14 -33.13 9.48 -12.62
CA GLY A 14 -31.81 9.97 -12.24
C GLY A 14 -31.66 10.89 -11.08
N HIS A 15 -32.48 10.84 -10.04
CA HIS A 15 -31.96 11.20 -8.73
C HIS A 15 -30.99 10.10 -8.27
N ARG A 16 -29.78 10.11 -8.83
CA ARG A 16 -28.64 9.51 -8.16
C ARG A 16 -28.46 10.30 -6.87
N THR A 17 -28.96 9.75 -5.77
CA THR A 17 -28.60 10.18 -4.44
C THR A 17 -27.07 10.14 -4.38
N LEU A 18 -26.44 11.30 -4.34
CA LEU A 18 -25.05 11.52 -3.98
C LEU A 18 -24.85 11.20 -2.48
N GLY A 19 -25.25 10.01 -2.06
CA GLY A 19 -24.74 9.43 -0.85
C GLY A 19 -23.30 9.02 -1.16
N THR A 20 -22.34 9.64 -0.52
CA THR A 20 -20.94 9.21 -0.47
C THR A 20 -20.87 7.82 0.14
N ARG A 21 -21.25 6.81 -0.63
CA ARG A 21 -21.00 5.41 -0.27
C ARG A 21 -19.54 5.18 -0.60
N TRP A 22 -18.67 5.28 0.42
CA TRP A 22 -17.32 4.74 0.28
C TRP A 22 -17.44 3.31 -0.23
N SER A 23 -16.73 3.02 -1.31
CA SER A 23 -16.72 1.64 -1.80
C SER A 23 -16.11 0.73 -0.73
N ALA A 24 -16.53 -0.53 -0.67
CA ALA A 24 -15.91 -1.50 0.24
C ALA A 24 -14.38 -1.52 0.12
N ALA A 25 -13.86 -1.34 -1.10
CA ALA A 25 -12.42 -1.25 -1.36
C ALA A 25 -11.75 -0.08 -0.61
N VAL A 26 -12.37 1.11 -0.60
CA VAL A 26 -11.82 2.27 0.12
C VAL A 26 -11.81 2.03 1.62
N LEU A 27 -12.91 1.48 2.17
CA LEU A 27 -12.99 1.14 3.60
C LEU A 27 -11.97 0.08 3.99
N THR A 28 -11.85 -0.99 3.21
CA THR A 28 -10.86 -2.05 3.44
C THR A 28 -9.44 -1.48 3.41
N ALA A 29 -9.12 -0.65 2.40
CA ALA A 29 -7.81 -0.02 2.30
C ALA A 29 -7.51 0.89 3.51
N ALA A 30 -8.48 1.70 3.95
CA ALA A 30 -8.31 2.56 5.11
C ALA A 30 -8.08 1.75 6.41
N VAL A 31 -8.85 0.67 6.63
CA VAL A 31 -8.68 -0.19 7.80
C VAL A 31 -7.31 -0.88 7.78
N LEU A 32 -6.91 -1.47 6.66
CA LEU A 32 -5.60 -2.13 6.53
C LEU A 32 -4.45 -1.15 6.77
N SER A 33 -4.57 0.08 6.26
CA SER A 33 -3.59 1.13 6.48
C SER A 33 -3.48 1.51 7.96
N LEU A 34 -4.61 1.62 8.69
CA LEU A 34 -4.59 1.89 10.13
C LEU A 34 -3.99 0.73 10.93
N VAL A 35 -4.32 -0.51 10.58
CA VAL A 35 -3.79 -1.70 11.27
C VAL A 35 -2.28 -1.78 11.11
N ALA A 36 -1.76 -1.63 9.88
CA ALA A 36 -0.33 -1.64 9.63
C ALA A 36 0.37 -0.46 10.33
N GLY A 37 -0.21 0.75 10.26
CA GLY A 37 0.31 1.93 10.96
C GLY A 37 0.37 1.74 12.47
N TRP A 38 -0.64 1.14 13.06
CA TRP A 38 -0.64 0.81 14.50
C TRP A 38 0.50 -0.15 14.86
N ILE A 39 0.72 -1.20 14.07
CA ILE A 39 1.82 -2.12 14.31
C ILE A 39 3.16 -1.39 14.26
N HIS A 40 3.37 -0.52 13.27
CA HIS A 40 4.59 0.29 13.20
C HIS A 40 4.78 1.15 14.46
N PHE A 41 3.73 1.84 14.93
CA PHE A 41 3.84 2.66 16.16
C PHE A 41 4.21 1.86 17.40
N VAL A 42 3.66 0.65 17.58
CA VAL A 42 3.98 -0.21 18.72
C VAL A 42 5.48 -0.54 18.77
N TYR A 43 6.13 -0.65 17.61
CA TYR A 43 7.54 -1.02 17.51
C TYR A 43 8.53 0.15 17.42
N VAL A 44 8.06 1.40 17.44
CA VAL A 44 8.93 2.59 17.38
C VAL A 44 9.96 2.57 18.49
N SER A 45 9.55 2.39 19.75
CA SER A 45 10.45 2.48 20.91
C SER A 45 11.55 1.44 20.83
N SER A 46 11.22 0.16 20.63
CA SER A 46 12.20 -0.90 20.56
C SER A 46 13.22 -0.72 19.44
N HIS A 47 12.81 -0.20 18.28
CA HIS A 47 13.71 0.06 17.18
C HIS A 47 14.52 1.34 17.39
N TRP A 48 13.98 2.33 18.11
CA TRP A 48 14.70 3.55 18.49
C TRP A 48 15.85 3.25 19.46
N ASP A 49 15.63 2.31 20.38
CA ASP A 49 16.65 1.87 21.34
C ASP A 49 17.84 1.18 20.66
N TYR A 50 17.61 0.50 19.53
CA TYR A 50 18.69 -0.06 18.72
C TYR A 50 19.45 1.01 17.94
N TRP A 51 18.73 1.90 17.28
CA TRP A 51 19.28 3.02 16.51
C TRP A 51 18.17 3.98 16.12
N TRP A 52 18.43 5.26 16.28
CA TRP A 52 17.46 6.32 15.99
C TRP A 52 16.83 6.23 14.59
N ALA A 53 17.64 5.84 13.56
CA ALA A 53 17.15 5.78 12.19
C ALA A 53 16.17 4.61 11.97
N TYR A 54 16.35 3.49 12.68
CA TYR A 54 15.35 2.41 12.65
C TYR A 54 14.03 2.87 13.30
N GLY A 55 14.10 3.49 14.46
CA GLY A 55 12.92 4.07 15.10
C GLY A 55 12.24 5.14 14.24
N ALA A 56 13.01 6.01 13.57
CA ALA A 56 12.50 7.02 12.66
C ALA A 56 11.79 6.40 11.44
N PHE A 57 12.30 5.29 10.90
CA PHE A 57 11.63 4.54 9.84
C PHE A 57 10.28 4.00 10.31
N PHE A 58 10.22 3.38 11.48
CA PHE A 58 8.97 2.85 12.05
C PHE A 58 7.97 3.98 12.33
N LEU A 59 8.43 5.08 12.91
CA LEU A 59 7.60 6.26 13.15
C LEU A 59 7.06 6.85 11.84
N GLY A 60 7.93 7.05 10.84
CA GLY A 60 7.55 7.57 9.53
C GLY A 60 6.57 6.67 8.80
N SER A 61 6.78 5.34 8.84
CA SER A 61 5.87 4.35 8.26
C SER A 61 4.50 4.39 8.95
N GLY A 62 4.48 4.40 10.28
CA GLY A 62 3.25 4.51 11.06
C GLY A 62 2.47 5.79 10.77
N LEU A 63 3.15 6.94 10.74
CA LEU A 63 2.54 8.24 10.39
C LEU A 63 2.01 8.24 8.95
N PHE A 64 2.80 7.76 8.00
CA PHE A 64 2.37 7.66 6.60
C PHE A 64 1.10 6.83 6.46
N GLN A 65 1.02 5.67 7.09
CA GLN A 65 -0.14 4.78 7.03
C GLN A 65 -1.33 5.35 7.80
N ALA A 66 -1.12 5.97 8.95
CA ALA A 66 -2.18 6.64 9.71
C ALA A 66 -2.79 7.83 8.95
N LEU A 67 -1.99 8.59 8.19
CA LEU A 67 -2.46 9.69 7.35
C LEU A 67 -3.08 9.20 6.04
N THR A 68 -2.63 8.08 5.51
CA THR A 68 -3.17 7.47 4.29
C THR A 68 -4.64 7.07 4.46
N ALA A 69 -5.03 6.55 5.61
CA ALA A 69 -6.40 6.11 5.86
C ALA A 69 -7.43 7.26 5.72
N PRO A 70 -7.34 8.38 6.45
CA PRO A 70 -8.26 9.51 6.26
C PRO A 70 -8.13 10.14 4.87
N ALA A 71 -6.94 10.14 4.25
CA ALA A 71 -6.76 10.64 2.90
C ALA A 71 -7.55 9.80 1.88
N LEU A 72 -7.54 8.47 1.99
CA LEU A 72 -8.34 7.58 1.15
C LEU A 72 -9.85 7.80 1.33
N LEU A 73 -10.30 8.03 2.56
CA LEU A 73 -11.71 8.30 2.86
C LEU A 73 -12.15 9.67 2.34
N ARG A 74 -11.28 10.70 2.40
CA ARG A 74 -11.60 12.07 2.02
C ARG A 74 -11.44 12.32 0.53
N TRP A 75 -10.43 11.70 -0.09
CA TRP A 75 -10.07 11.88 -1.51
C TRP A 75 -9.81 10.52 -2.16
N PRO A 76 -10.86 9.69 -2.40
CA PRO A 76 -10.73 8.35 -3.00
C PRO A 76 -10.46 8.46 -4.52
N ASN A 77 -9.28 8.90 -4.90
CA ASN A 77 -8.87 9.09 -6.27
C ASN A 77 -7.57 8.34 -6.60
N LYS A 78 -7.23 8.30 -7.90
CA LYS A 78 -6.05 7.57 -8.38
C LYS A 78 -4.73 8.07 -7.78
N TRP A 79 -4.61 9.36 -7.47
CA TRP A 79 -3.36 9.92 -6.96
C TRP A 79 -3.13 9.53 -5.51
N THR A 80 -4.17 9.60 -4.67
CA THR A 80 -4.12 9.10 -3.30
C THR A 80 -3.76 7.61 -3.29
N ALA A 81 -4.38 6.80 -4.17
CA ALA A 81 -4.07 5.39 -4.30
C ALA A 81 -2.62 5.15 -4.76
N LEU A 82 -2.11 5.91 -5.73
CA LEU A 82 -0.73 5.79 -6.21
C LEU A 82 0.30 6.13 -5.12
N VAL A 83 0.08 7.21 -4.36
CA VAL A 83 0.95 7.58 -3.24
C VAL A 83 0.95 6.48 -2.17
N ALA A 84 -0.24 5.99 -1.83
CA ALA A 84 -0.38 4.90 -0.87
C ALA A 84 0.31 3.60 -1.33
N ILE A 85 0.18 3.23 -2.60
CA ILE A 85 0.89 2.08 -3.19
C ILE A 85 2.40 2.29 -3.10
N ALA A 86 2.91 3.43 -3.54
CA ALA A 86 4.35 3.70 -3.57
C ALA A 86 4.98 3.63 -2.17
N GLY A 87 4.35 4.26 -1.17
CA GLY A 87 4.83 4.23 0.21
C GLY A 87 4.81 2.81 0.80
N ASN A 88 3.71 2.07 0.64
CA ASN A 88 3.65 0.70 1.15
C ASN A 88 4.62 -0.25 0.44
N LEU A 89 4.83 -0.11 -0.87
CA LEU A 89 5.87 -0.87 -1.58
C LEU A 89 7.27 -0.54 -1.07
N GLY A 90 7.55 0.72 -0.70
CA GLY A 90 8.80 1.10 -0.05
C GLY A 90 8.99 0.42 1.30
N ILE A 91 7.96 0.38 2.14
CA ILE A 91 7.98 -0.29 3.45
C ILE A 91 8.18 -1.80 3.28
N ILE A 92 7.40 -2.45 2.41
CA ILE A 92 7.56 -3.87 2.06
C ILE A 92 8.98 -4.14 1.53
N GLY A 93 9.52 -3.25 0.69
CA GLY A 93 10.87 -3.36 0.16
C GLY A 93 11.93 -3.36 1.26
N MET A 94 11.80 -2.50 2.27
CA MET A 94 12.68 -2.48 3.45
C MET A 94 12.57 -3.78 4.26
N TYR A 95 11.36 -4.28 4.45
CA TYR A 95 11.14 -5.58 5.08
C TYR A 95 11.86 -6.72 4.33
N VAL A 96 11.65 -6.81 3.03
CA VAL A 96 12.30 -7.84 2.19
C VAL A 96 13.82 -7.71 2.26
N MET A 97 14.35 -6.49 2.17
CA MET A 97 15.80 -6.24 2.24
C MET A 97 16.36 -6.70 3.59
N SER A 98 15.73 -6.36 4.72
CA SER A 98 16.21 -6.76 6.05
C SER A 98 16.22 -8.30 6.24
N ARG A 99 15.36 -9.04 5.53
CA ARG A 99 15.28 -10.51 5.59
C ARG A 99 16.16 -11.21 4.54
N ALA A 100 16.53 -10.53 3.47
CA ALA A 100 17.33 -11.12 2.38
C ALA A 100 18.84 -10.84 2.54
N HIS A 101 19.22 -9.64 2.90
CA HIS A 101 20.60 -9.15 2.90
C HIS A 101 20.98 -8.40 4.19
N GLY A 102 20.03 -8.14 5.07
CA GLY A 102 20.19 -7.16 6.16
C GLY A 102 20.10 -5.72 5.66
N ILE A 103 19.97 -4.80 6.59
CA ILE A 103 19.97 -3.36 6.31
C ILE A 103 21.42 -2.90 6.08
N PRO A 104 21.73 -2.15 4.99
CA PRO A 104 23.12 -1.80 4.64
C PRO A 104 23.63 -0.59 5.42
N MET A 105 23.15 -0.36 6.64
CA MET A 105 23.54 0.76 7.50
C MET A 105 23.16 0.53 8.96
N GLY A 106 23.88 1.21 9.85
CA GLY A 106 23.58 1.19 11.28
C GLY A 106 24.29 0.06 12.04
N PRO A 107 24.01 -0.09 13.35
CA PRO A 107 24.72 -1.03 14.23
C PRO A 107 24.59 -2.50 13.85
N HIS A 108 23.52 -2.84 13.10
CA HIS A 108 23.24 -4.20 12.61
C HIS A 108 23.42 -4.33 11.10
N GLU A 109 24.39 -3.58 10.52
CA GLU A 109 24.67 -3.62 9.09
C GLU A 109 24.90 -5.07 8.60
N GLY A 110 24.16 -5.45 7.54
CA GLY A 110 24.28 -6.77 6.91
C GLY A 110 23.73 -7.95 7.74
N ILE A 111 23.19 -7.71 8.95
CA ILE A 111 22.60 -8.77 9.75
C ILE A 111 21.21 -9.11 9.21
N ILE A 112 21.03 -10.37 8.80
CA ILE A 112 19.74 -10.88 8.33
C ILE A 112 18.84 -11.12 9.54
N GLU A 113 17.72 -10.39 9.58
CA GLU A 113 16.75 -10.52 10.66
C GLU A 113 15.80 -11.69 10.44
N LYS A 114 15.39 -12.35 11.52
CA LYS A 114 14.38 -13.41 11.48
C LYS A 114 12.99 -12.81 11.37
N ALA A 115 12.14 -13.41 10.54
CA ALA A 115 10.74 -13.04 10.46
C ALA A 115 9.99 -13.49 11.72
N THR A 116 9.18 -12.61 12.28
CA THR A 116 8.27 -12.90 13.39
C THR A 116 6.82 -12.96 12.90
N PRO A 117 5.89 -13.60 13.62
CA PRO A 117 4.48 -13.64 13.24
C PRO A 117 3.86 -12.25 13.07
N ILE A 118 4.28 -11.26 13.90
CA ILE A 118 3.75 -9.90 13.81
C ILE A 118 4.27 -9.17 12.57
N ASP A 119 5.56 -9.35 12.21
CA ASP A 119 6.13 -8.78 10.99
C ASP A 119 5.41 -9.32 9.75
N LEU A 120 5.19 -10.65 9.73
CA LEU A 120 4.46 -11.30 8.64
C LEU A 120 3.01 -10.79 8.54
N SER A 121 2.35 -10.58 9.67
CA SER A 121 0.99 -10.05 9.72
C SER A 121 0.93 -8.61 9.21
N CYS A 122 1.90 -7.77 9.59
CA CYS A 122 2.01 -6.40 9.10
C CYS A 122 2.24 -6.37 7.60
N THR A 123 3.24 -7.11 7.12
CA THR A 123 3.57 -7.19 5.68
C THR A 123 2.42 -7.78 4.87
N ALA A 124 1.71 -8.78 5.40
CA ALA A 124 0.52 -9.33 4.75
C ALA A 124 -0.59 -8.27 4.62
N ALA A 125 -0.86 -7.49 5.67
CA ALA A 125 -1.82 -6.39 5.62
C ALA A 125 -1.43 -5.34 4.57
N GLU A 126 -0.16 -5.00 4.45
CA GLU A 126 0.37 -4.06 3.45
C GLU A 126 0.25 -4.62 2.02
N ILE A 127 0.55 -5.91 1.81
CA ILE A 127 0.38 -6.55 0.50
C ILE A 127 -1.10 -6.54 0.08
N VAL A 128 -2.01 -6.89 0.98
CA VAL A 128 -3.46 -6.86 0.72
C VAL A 128 -3.91 -5.42 0.46
N LEU A 129 -3.41 -4.44 1.24
CA LEU A 129 -3.67 -3.02 1.02
C LEU A 129 -3.25 -2.60 -0.41
N VAL A 130 -2.04 -2.92 -0.83
CA VAL A 130 -1.55 -2.63 -2.19
C VAL A 130 -2.44 -3.30 -3.23
N ALA A 131 -2.82 -4.57 -3.04
CA ALA A 131 -3.70 -5.28 -3.97
C ALA A 131 -5.08 -4.61 -4.11
N VAL A 132 -5.68 -4.15 -3.01
CA VAL A 132 -6.96 -3.40 -3.02
C VAL A 132 -6.78 -2.07 -3.76
N LEU A 133 -5.72 -1.33 -3.47
CA LEU A 133 -5.42 -0.04 -4.10
C LEU A 133 -5.15 -0.16 -5.61
N LEU A 134 -4.54 -1.27 -6.06
CA LEU A 134 -4.37 -1.56 -7.50
C LEU A 134 -5.71 -1.70 -8.24
N GLY A 135 -6.78 -2.05 -7.55
CA GLY A 135 -8.14 -2.02 -8.09
C GLY A 135 -8.68 -0.60 -8.33
N MET A 136 -8.17 0.40 -7.59
CA MET A 136 -8.60 1.81 -7.66
C MET A 136 -7.86 2.61 -8.73
N VAL A 137 -6.69 2.15 -9.18
CA VAL A 137 -5.94 2.79 -10.27
C VAL A 137 -6.38 2.23 -11.62
N GLY A 138 -6.40 3.07 -12.67
CA GLY A 138 -6.82 2.66 -14.02
C GLY A 138 -5.96 1.52 -14.58
N LYS A 139 -6.49 0.79 -15.58
CA LYS A 139 -5.84 -0.39 -16.19
C LYS A 139 -4.39 -0.15 -16.61
N THR A 140 -4.10 1.02 -17.16
CA THR A 140 -2.75 1.40 -17.61
C THR A 140 -1.77 1.48 -16.43
N ASN A 141 -2.10 2.24 -15.38
CA ASN A 141 -1.24 2.37 -14.21
C ASN A 141 -1.02 1.02 -13.52
N ARG A 142 -2.10 0.24 -13.37
CA ARG A 142 -2.01 -1.11 -12.80
C ARG A 142 -1.05 -2.01 -13.58
N ARG A 143 -1.12 -2.02 -14.92
CA ARG A 143 -0.19 -2.79 -15.76
C ARG A 143 1.26 -2.35 -15.58
N TRP A 144 1.50 -1.04 -15.55
CA TRP A 144 2.83 -0.49 -15.33
C TRP A 144 3.41 -0.90 -13.97
N ILE A 145 2.62 -0.79 -12.88
CA ILE A 145 3.05 -1.17 -11.54
C ILE A 145 3.35 -2.67 -11.50
N LEU A 146 2.45 -3.51 -12.02
CA LEU A 146 2.65 -4.97 -12.03
C LEU A 146 3.87 -5.38 -12.87
N ASN A 147 4.10 -4.75 -14.03
CA ASN A 147 5.28 -5.00 -14.84
C ASN A 147 6.56 -4.56 -14.12
N LEU A 148 6.55 -3.41 -13.45
CA LEU A 148 7.70 -2.95 -12.67
C LEU A 148 8.02 -3.93 -11.54
N LEU A 149 7.01 -4.38 -10.79
CA LEU A 149 7.20 -5.38 -9.73
C LEU A 149 7.73 -6.70 -10.27
N LEU A 150 7.20 -7.17 -11.41
CA LEU A 150 7.67 -8.38 -12.07
C LEU A 150 9.15 -8.26 -12.49
N VAL A 151 9.50 -7.17 -13.18
CA VAL A 151 10.89 -6.93 -13.64
C VAL A 151 11.83 -6.80 -12.45
N SER A 152 11.44 -6.07 -11.41
CA SER A 152 12.24 -5.93 -10.18
C SER A 152 12.42 -7.28 -9.46
N GLY A 153 11.36 -8.07 -9.36
CA GLY A 153 11.42 -9.41 -8.78
C GLY A 153 12.32 -10.37 -9.56
N LEU A 154 12.22 -10.36 -10.89
CA LEU A 154 13.10 -11.16 -11.76
C LEU A 154 14.56 -10.71 -11.67
N ALA A 155 14.82 -9.40 -11.63
CA ALA A 155 16.18 -8.88 -11.48
C ALA A 155 16.80 -9.27 -10.12
N LEU A 156 16.05 -9.15 -9.02
CA LEU A 156 16.51 -9.58 -7.70
C LEU A 156 16.76 -11.08 -7.64
N TRP A 157 15.89 -11.88 -8.26
CA TRP A 157 16.07 -13.32 -8.36
C TRP A 157 17.32 -13.70 -9.17
N ALA A 158 17.53 -13.06 -10.33
CA ALA A 158 18.70 -13.29 -11.17
C ALA A 158 20.00 -12.91 -10.43
N LEU A 159 20.02 -11.76 -9.74
CA LEU A 159 21.18 -11.34 -8.94
C LEU A 159 21.49 -12.34 -7.83
N ARG A 160 20.48 -12.86 -7.15
CA ARG A 160 20.69 -13.89 -6.12
C ARG A 160 21.26 -15.18 -6.72
N PHE A 161 20.74 -15.61 -7.87
CA PHE A 161 21.19 -16.82 -8.54
C PHE A 161 22.66 -16.71 -9.00
N THR A 162 23.05 -15.56 -9.57
CA THR A 162 24.44 -15.33 -9.98
C THR A 162 25.41 -15.28 -8.79
N ASN A 163 25.01 -14.65 -7.67
CA ASN A 163 25.83 -14.57 -6.46
C ASN A 163 25.94 -15.92 -5.72
N THR A 164 25.03 -16.87 -5.95
CA THR A 164 25.11 -18.22 -5.36
C THR A 164 25.95 -19.19 -6.20
N LEU A 165 26.25 -18.82 -7.45
CA LEU A 165 27.11 -19.60 -8.37
C LEU A 165 28.56 -19.09 -8.45
N ALA A 166 28.82 -17.90 -7.88
CA ALA A 166 30.14 -17.27 -7.76
C ALA A 166 30.78 -17.58 -6.41
#